data_1baafce990df7c7e534183e88821219d
#
_entry.id   1baafce990df7c7e534183e88821219d
#
_cell.length_a   1.000
_cell.length_b   1.000
_cell.length_c   1.000
_cell.angle_alpha   90.00
_cell.angle_beta   90.00
_cell.angle_gamma   90.00
#
_symmetry.space_group_name_H-M   'P 1'
#
loop_
_entity.id
_entity.type
_entity.pdbx_description
1 polymer ?
#
loop_
_entity_poly.entity_id
_entity_poly.type
_entity_poly.pdbx_seq_one_letter_code
_entity_poly.pdbx_strand_id
1 'polypeptide(L)'
;MNISEKTLEKLYGAAAVSMQKERYAAAEKAFEDIYGKADNIRIFSAPGRTEVGGNHTDHNRGCVMAAAVGLDVIAVVSMTEGSVVSVKSEGFPEDVVDISDTEVKDSEKNSSASLIRGVAAGFKNAGFKVGGFKAYTTSNVLKGSGLSSSAAFEVLVGTILSHLYNGGQVSAVKIAQISQFAENVYFGKPSGLMDQMASSVGGFIAIDFKDTSSPIIESVPADFEKFGHALCIVDAKGDHADLTAEYAAIPQEMKAVAGYFTCDTLRQLSKDDIMLNIRVLREQFGDRAVLRSIHFFDENERVDKLVHALKAGNFDDFLSSVKESGDSSYKYLQNIYAASDIKHQCLSIALNVAEYSLHRKGACRVHGGGFAGTIQAFVPLEMLQQFKMNIERTFGAGSCHVLSVRPIGGTEVSIEE
;
A
#
# COMPACT_ATOMS: atom_id res chain seq x y z
N MET A 1 -14.63 -19.48 17.92
CA MET A 1 -15.47 -18.27 17.75
C MET A 1 -16.27 -18.37 16.45
N ASN A 2 -17.53 -17.94 16.41
CA ASN A 2 -18.32 -18.01 15.18
C ASN A 2 -18.30 -16.62 14.50
N ILE A 3 -17.49 -16.47 13.45
CA ILE A 3 -17.43 -15.20 12.70
C ILE A 3 -18.58 -15.17 11.73
N SER A 4 -19.28 -14.04 11.64
CA SER A 4 -20.39 -13.85 10.72
C SER A 4 -19.99 -14.10 9.27
N GLU A 5 -20.65 -15.06 8.61
CA GLU A 5 -20.45 -15.35 7.18
C GLU A 5 -20.66 -14.09 6.33
N LYS A 6 -21.67 -13.31 6.65
CA LYS A 6 -21.97 -12.05 5.97
C LYS A 6 -20.80 -11.05 6.06
N THR A 7 -20.11 -11.03 7.21
CA THR A 7 -18.91 -10.18 7.39
C THR A 7 -17.76 -10.68 6.52
N LEU A 8 -17.51 -12.00 6.51
CA LEU A 8 -16.45 -12.60 5.66
C LEU A 8 -16.74 -12.42 4.17
N GLU A 9 -17.99 -12.60 3.77
CA GLU A 9 -18.41 -12.38 2.37
C GLU A 9 -18.19 -10.92 1.95
N LYS A 10 -18.50 -9.96 2.82
CA LYS A 10 -18.27 -8.54 2.56
C LYS A 10 -16.79 -8.18 2.46
N LEU A 11 -15.92 -8.84 3.26
CA LEU A 11 -14.48 -8.57 3.27
C LEU A 11 -13.74 -9.26 2.13
N TYR A 12 -14.12 -10.50 1.78
CA TYR A 12 -13.31 -11.36 0.91
C TYR A 12 -14.06 -11.93 -0.31
N GLY A 13 -15.38 -11.69 -0.41
CA GLY A 13 -16.25 -12.32 -1.41
C GLY A 13 -16.70 -13.72 -1.00
N ALA A 14 -17.83 -14.16 -1.57
CA ALA A 14 -18.48 -15.44 -1.21
C ALA A 14 -17.57 -16.66 -1.41
N ALA A 15 -16.76 -16.68 -2.47
CA ALA A 15 -15.88 -17.81 -2.80
C ALA A 15 -14.78 -18.05 -1.73
N ALA A 16 -14.38 -17.02 -0.97
CA ALA A 16 -13.31 -17.10 0.01
C ALA A 16 -13.79 -17.44 1.43
N VAL A 17 -15.10 -17.43 1.71
CA VAL A 17 -15.67 -17.56 3.07
C VAL A 17 -15.15 -18.79 3.81
N SER A 18 -15.18 -19.97 3.18
CA SER A 18 -14.74 -21.24 3.85
C SER A 18 -13.27 -21.17 4.26
N MET A 19 -12.40 -20.77 3.34
CA MET A 19 -10.96 -20.64 3.58
C MET A 19 -10.66 -19.60 4.69
N GLN A 20 -11.39 -18.49 4.69
CA GLN A 20 -11.21 -17.48 5.72
C GLN A 20 -11.68 -17.94 7.10
N LYS A 21 -12.80 -18.68 7.19
CA LYS A 21 -13.22 -19.31 8.46
C LYS A 21 -12.12 -20.19 9.06
N GLU A 22 -11.50 -21.03 8.25
CA GLU A 22 -10.39 -21.89 8.69
C GLU A 22 -9.20 -21.08 9.16
N ARG A 23 -8.84 -19.98 8.42
CA ARG A 23 -7.74 -19.09 8.78
C ARG A 23 -7.98 -18.37 10.10
N TYR A 24 -9.17 -17.83 10.32
CA TYR A 24 -9.53 -17.17 11.57
C TYR A 24 -9.57 -18.16 12.76
N ALA A 25 -10.11 -19.36 12.57
CA ALA A 25 -10.10 -20.38 13.60
C ALA A 25 -8.68 -20.86 13.96
N ALA A 26 -7.78 -20.94 12.99
CA ALA A 26 -6.37 -21.24 13.23
C ALA A 26 -5.68 -20.13 14.03
N ALA A 27 -5.98 -18.85 13.71
CA ALA A 27 -5.44 -17.70 14.43
C ALA A 27 -5.95 -17.65 15.88
N GLU A 28 -7.23 -17.93 16.12
CA GLU A 28 -7.82 -18.03 17.47
C GLU A 28 -7.12 -19.11 18.30
N LYS A 29 -6.96 -20.30 17.72
CA LYS A 29 -6.25 -21.40 18.39
C LYS A 29 -4.81 -21.02 18.72
N ALA A 30 -4.09 -20.40 17.79
CA ALA A 30 -2.71 -19.98 18.02
C ALA A 30 -2.61 -18.92 19.15
N PHE A 31 -3.58 -17.99 19.22
CA PHE A 31 -3.68 -17.05 20.32
C PHE A 31 -3.87 -17.76 21.67
N GLU A 32 -4.81 -18.75 21.74
CA GLU A 32 -5.06 -19.51 22.95
C GLU A 32 -3.84 -20.36 23.38
N ASP A 33 -3.13 -20.94 22.43
CA ASP A 33 -1.91 -21.75 22.70
C ASP A 33 -0.77 -20.89 23.29
N ILE A 34 -0.71 -19.60 22.97
CA ILE A 34 0.35 -18.69 23.44
C ILE A 34 -0.04 -17.94 24.71
N TYR A 35 -1.25 -17.40 24.76
CA TYR A 35 -1.69 -16.49 25.82
C TYR A 35 -2.71 -17.08 26.78
N GLY A 36 -3.19 -18.30 26.49
CA GLY A 36 -4.29 -18.92 27.23
C GLY A 36 -5.66 -18.43 26.75
N LYS A 37 -6.71 -19.05 27.31
CA LYS A 37 -8.10 -18.62 27.03
C LYS A 37 -8.36 -17.27 27.64
N ALA A 38 -9.04 -16.40 26.87
CA ALA A 38 -9.50 -15.09 27.32
C ALA A 38 -10.99 -14.91 27.00
N ASP A 39 -11.75 -14.35 27.94
CA ASP A 39 -13.21 -14.23 27.83
C ASP A 39 -13.68 -13.12 26.87
N ASN A 40 -12.79 -12.16 26.56
CA ASN A 40 -13.11 -10.97 25.76
C ASN A 40 -12.17 -10.82 24.56
N ILE A 41 -12.14 -11.85 23.71
CA ILE A 41 -11.34 -11.80 22.47
C ILE A 41 -12.09 -10.97 21.42
N ARG A 42 -11.36 -10.06 20.77
CA ARG A 42 -11.81 -9.29 19.61
C ARG A 42 -10.93 -9.57 18.41
N ILE A 43 -11.50 -9.50 17.23
CA ILE A 43 -10.82 -9.82 15.98
C ILE A 43 -10.75 -8.58 15.11
N PHE A 44 -9.57 -8.35 14.51
CA PHE A 44 -9.30 -7.21 13.65
C PHE A 44 -8.67 -7.66 12.35
N SER A 45 -8.86 -6.85 11.31
CA SER A 45 -8.27 -7.07 10.00
C SER A 45 -7.93 -5.73 9.35
N ALA A 46 -6.77 -5.65 8.73
CA ALA A 46 -6.36 -4.51 7.90
C ALA A 46 -5.76 -5.01 6.57
N PRO A 47 -6.26 -4.52 5.42
CA PRO A 47 -5.83 -4.99 4.11
C PRO A 47 -4.47 -4.42 3.70
N GLY A 48 -3.77 -5.16 2.82
CA GLY A 48 -2.78 -4.58 1.94
C GLY A 48 -3.44 -3.68 0.88
N ARG A 49 -2.62 -3.04 0.05
CA ARG A 49 -3.09 -2.12 -0.99
C ARG A 49 -2.39 -2.36 -2.32
N THR A 50 -3.03 -1.97 -3.40
CA THR A 50 -2.42 -1.85 -4.73
C THR A 50 -2.48 -0.41 -5.20
N GLU A 51 -1.41 0.07 -5.85
CA GLU A 51 -1.37 1.37 -6.52
C GLU A 51 -1.82 1.19 -7.97
N VAL A 52 -2.73 2.03 -8.45
CA VAL A 52 -3.26 1.96 -9.83
C VAL A 52 -2.77 3.12 -10.69
N GLY A 53 -2.54 4.28 -10.10
CA GLY A 53 -2.00 5.46 -10.76
C GLY A 53 -1.46 6.46 -9.74
N GLY A 54 -0.68 7.44 -10.21
CA GLY A 54 -0.06 8.42 -9.33
C GLY A 54 1.30 7.97 -8.79
N ASN A 55 2.07 7.21 -9.59
CA ASN A 55 3.33 6.63 -9.15
C ASN A 55 4.31 7.71 -8.64
N HIS A 56 4.68 7.66 -7.35
CA HIS A 56 5.59 8.60 -6.68
C HIS A 56 5.16 10.08 -6.70
N THR A 57 3.85 10.37 -6.81
CA THR A 57 3.36 11.75 -6.75
C THR A 57 3.06 12.22 -5.32
N ASP A 58 2.71 11.32 -4.41
CA ASP A 58 2.29 11.61 -3.03
C ASP A 58 3.37 12.31 -2.20
N HIS A 59 4.66 12.02 -2.43
CA HIS A 59 5.80 12.70 -1.80
C HIS A 59 5.87 14.22 -2.12
N ASN A 60 5.26 14.63 -3.23
CA ASN A 60 5.17 16.02 -3.69
C ASN A 60 3.74 16.57 -3.62
N ARG A 61 2.88 15.99 -2.78
CA ARG A 61 1.47 16.38 -2.59
C ARG A 61 0.62 16.24 -3.85
N GLY A 62 0.92 15.22 -4.67
CA GLY A 62 0.19 14.91 -5.89
C GLY A 62 -1.07 14.09 -5.66
N CYS A 63 -1.63 13.61 -6.78
CA CYS A 63 -2.80 12.76 -6.81
C CYS A 63 -2.39 11.31 -7.02
N VAL A 64 -3.11 10.38 -6.38
CA VAL A 64 -2.91 8.94 -6.53
C VAL A 64 -4.25 8.22 -6.69
N MET A 65 -4.22 7.05 -7.32
CA MET A 65 -5.33 6.12 -7.35
C MET A 65 -4.87 4.78 -6.80
N ALA A 66 -5.56 4.30 -5.76
CA ALA A 66 -5.18 3.08 -5.06
C ALA A 66 -6.41 2.27 -4.63
N ALA A 67 -6.20 1.00 -4.32
CA ALA A 67 -7.25 0.14 -3.81
C ALA A 67 -6.76 -0.73 -2.66
N ALA A 68 -7.62 -0.96 -1.66
CA ALA A 68 -7.44 -2.03 -0.71
C ALA A 68 -7.68 -3.38 -1.39
N VAL A 69 -6.88 -4.38 -1.05
CA VAL A 69 -6.96 -5.71 -1.66
C VAL A 69 -7.45 -6.78 -0.69
N GLY A 70 -7.94 -7.89 -1.21
CA GLY A 70 -8.45 -9.01 -0.40
C GLY A 70 -7.39 -9.78 0.41
N LEU A 71 -6.11 -9.38 0.31
CA LEU A 71 -5.01 -9.89 1.14
C LEU A 71 -4.81 -8.95 2.33
N ASP A 72 -4.74 -9.50 3.55
CA ASP A 72 -4.72 -8.71 4.76
C ASP A 72 -3.85 -9.27 5.88
N VAL A 73 -3.68 -8.49 6.92
CA VAL A 73 -3.19 -8.92 8.23
C VAL A 73 -4.40 -9.01 9.16
N ILE A 74 -4.59 -10.16 9.81
CA ILE A 74 -5.60 -10.34 10.84
C ILE A 74 -4.98 -10.44 12.23
N ALA A 75 -5.72 -10.01 13.26
CA ALA A 75 -5.32 -10.11 14.65
C ALA A 75 -6.43 -10.66 15.51
N VAL A 76 -6.09 -11.61 16.38
CA VAL A 76 -6.89 -12.02 17.53
C VAL A 76 -6.33 -11.31 18.74
N VAL A 77 -7.15 -10.54 19.44
CA VAL A 77 -6.71 -9.55 20.43
C VAL A 77 -7.48 -9.67 21.74
N SER A 78 -6.77 -9.59 22.85
CA SER A 78 -7.34 -9.43 24.20
C SER A 78 -6.78 -8.18 24.85
N MET A 79 -7.65 -7.32 25.37
CA MET A 79 -7.29 -6.13 26.12
C MET A 79 -6.60 -6.54 27.43
N THR A 80 -5.59 -5.80 27.86
CA THR A 80 -4.90 -6.00 29.16
C THR A 80 -4.88 -4.72 29.97
N GLU A 81 -4.70 -4.86 31.27
CA GLU A 81 -4.43 -3.70 32.13
C GLU A 81 -3.02 -3.15 31.89
N GLY A 82 -2.87 -1.84 32.10
CA GLY A 82 -1.57 -1.16 31.98
C GLY A 82 -1.20 -0.74 30.55
N SER A 83 0.10 -0.69 30.26
CA SER A 83 0.65 -0.07 29.06
C SER A 83 1.49 -1.03 28.19
N VAL A 84 1.50 -2.31 28.48
CA VAL A 84 2.29 -3.27 27.74
C VAL A 84 1.50 -3.86 26.59
N VAL A 85 2.03 -3.73 25.38
CA VAL A 85 1.53 -4.35 24.16
C VAL A 85 2.41 -5.55 23.83
N SER A 86 1.79 -6.74 23.73
CA SER A 86 2.47 -7.98 23.33
C SER A 86 1.88 -8.48 22.03
N VAL A 87 2.69 -8.55 20.98
CA VAL A 87 2.25 -9.00 19.65
C VAL A 87 3.09 -10.17 19.19
N LYS A 88 2.46 -11.32 19.03
CA LYS A 88 3.08 -12.50 18.40
C LYS A 88 2.60 -12.58 16.95
N SER A 89 3.48 -12.24 16.03
CA SER A 89 3.25 -12.43 14.60
C SER A 89 3.69 -13.83 14.18
N GLU A 90 2.90 -14.49 13.32
CA GLU A 90 3.20 -15.82 12.80
C GLU A 90 4.58 -15.87 12.15
N GLY A 91 5.43 -16.83 12.57
CA GLY A 91 6.80 -16.98 12.06
C GLY A 91 7.84 -15.99 12.59
N PHE A 92 7.49 -15.09 13.53
CA PHE A 92 8.40 -14.10 14.11
C PHE A 92 8.49 -14.23 15.64
N PRO A 93 9.56 -13.69 16.26
CA PRO A 93 9.59 -13.48 17.70
C PRO A 93 8.42 -12.63 18.18
N GLU A 94 8.09 -12.72 19.46
CA GLU A 94 7.10 -11.84 20.08
C GLU A 94 7.70 -10.44 20.31
N ASP A 95 6.96 -9.42 19.91
CA ASP A 95 7.23 -8.02 20.27
C ASP A 95 6.55 -7.71 21.61
N VAL A 96 7.31 -7.23 22.59
CA VAL A 96 6.81 -6.76 23.88
C VAL A 96 7.20 -5.30 24.04
N VAL A 97 6.23 -4.39 23.97
CA VAL A 97 6.45 -2.94 23.92
C VAL A 97 5.68 -2.25 25.05
N ASP A 98 6.41 -1.63 25.96
CA ASP A 98 5.78 -0.72 26.92
C ASP A 98 5.54 0.64 26.26
N ILE A 99 4.26 0.94 25.98
CA ILE A 99 3.80 2.17 25.34
C ILE A 99 3.56 3.32 26.34
N SER A 100 3.89 3.15 27.64
CA SER A 100 3.99 4.30 28.56
C SER A 100 5.13 5.23 28.13
N ASP A 101 6.23 4.67 27.70
CA ASP A 101 7.37 5.31 27.06
C ASP A 101 7.17 5.35 25.54
N THR A 102 7.03 6.54 25.00
CA THR A 102 6.80 6.82 23.57
C THR A 102 8.00 7.46 22.88
N GLU A 103 9.17 7.48 23.50
CA GLU A 103 10.36 8.01 22.86
C GLU A 103 10.86 7.09 21.74
N VAL A 104 11.46 7.70 20.70
CA VAL A 104 12.07 6.96 19.60
C VAL A 104 13.30 6.19 20.12
N LYS A 105 13.38 4.90 19.84
CA LYS A 105 14.51 4.05 20.22
C LYS A 105 15.28 3.60 18.99
N ASP A 106 16.53 3.99 18.91
CA ASP A 106 17.40 3.58 17.79
C ASP A 106 17.55 2.05 17.69
N SER A 107 17.49 1.34 18.83
CA SER A 107 17.54 -0.12 18.88
C SER A 107 16.30 -0.82 18.30
N GLU A 108 15.19 -0.11 18.15
CA GLU A 108 13.94 -0.62 17.58
C GLU A 108 13.77 -0.27 16.08
N LYS A 109 14.64 0.56 15.50
CA LYS A 109 14.54 0.93 14.08
C LYS A 109 14.46 -0.30 13.17
N ASN A 110 13.65 -0.20 12.12
CA ASN A 110 13.35 -1.28 11.17
C ASN A 110 12.70 -2.52 11.80
N SER A 111 12.05 -2.40 12.96
CA SER A 111 11.33 -3.49 13.62
C SER A 111 9.83 -3.20 13.81
N SER A 112 9.03 -4.25 13.98
CA SER A 112 7.61 -4.13 14.31
C SER A 112 7.38 -3.43 15.66
N ALA A 113 8.28 -3.58 16.60
CA ALA A 113 8.22 -2.88 17.90
C ALA A 113 8.22 -1.35 17.72
N SER A 114 9.04 -0.81 16.80
CA SER A 114 9.05 0.62 16.53
C SER A 114 7.73 1.12 15.92
N LEU A 115 7.09 0.32 15.06
CA LEU A 115 5.78 0.65 14.50
C LEU A 115 4.69 0.68 15.59
N ILE A 116 4.67 -0.32 16.48
CA ILE A 116 3.73 -0.37 17.62
C ILE A 116 3.90 0.87 18.50
N ARG A 117 5.14 1.20 18.88
CA ARG A 117 5.46 2.38 19.69
C ARG A 117 5.07 3.68 18.97
N GLY A 118 5.38 3.79 17.68
CA GLY A 118 5.10 4.97 16.87
C GLY A 118 3.60 5.21 16.69
N VAL A 119 2.80 4.18 16.45
CA VAL A 119 1.34 4.28 16.37
C VAL A 119 0.77 4.72 17.73
N ALA A 120 1.20 4.12 18.84
CA ALA A 120 0.77 4.52 20.18
C ALA A 120 1.14 5.98 20.51
N ALA A 121 2.36 6.40 20.14
CA ALA A 121 2.80 7.79 20.29
C ALA A 121 1.92 8.75 19.46
N GLY A 122 1.65 8.41 18.21
CA GLY A 122 0.78 9.20 17.34
C GLY A 122 -0.65 9.34 17.87
N PHE A 123 -1.21 8.27 18.47
CA PHE A 123 -2.51 8.33 19.16
C PHE A 123 -2.46 9.30 20.35
N LYS A 124 -1.47 9.20 21.23
CA LYS A 124 -1.29 10.11 22.37
C LYS A 124 -1.14 11.56 21.91
N ASN A 125 -0.29 11.82 20.91
CA ASN A 125 -0.06 13.16 20.36
C ASN A 125 -1.35 13.77 19.77
N ALA A 126 -2.25 12.94 19.25
CA ALA A 126 -3.56 13.35 18.76
C ALA A 126 -4.64 13.44 19.84
N GLY A 127 -4.31 13.18 21.13
CA GLY A 127 -5.23 13.27 22.25
C GLY A 127 -6.10 12.03 22.45
N PHE A 128 -5.81 10.92 21.79
CA PHE A 128 -6.54 9.67 21.95
C PHE A 128 -5.96 8.80 23.08
N LYS A 129 -6.82 7.94 23.64
CA LYS A 129 -6.44 6.99 24.67
C LYS A 129 -5.67 5.81 24.06
N VAL A 130 -4.70 5.30 24.80
CA VAL A 130 -3.96 4.08 24.49
C VAL A 130 -3.84 3.20 25.72
N GLY A 131 -3.64 1.90 25.54
CA GLY A 131 -3.44 0.95 26.65
C GLY A 131 -2.92 -0.38 26.14
N GLY A 132 -2.66 -1.31 27.06
CA GLY A 132 -2.05 -2.61 26.77
C GLY A 132 -3.03 -3.58 26.11
N PHE A 133 -2.48 -4.46 25.29
CA PHE A 133 -3.20 -5.61 24.72
C PHE A 133 -2.23 -6.74 24.37
N LYS A 134 -2.76 -7.95 24.26
CA LYS A 134 -2.07 -9.10 23.67
C LYS A 134 -2.70 -9.39 22.32
N ALA A 135 -1.88 -9.72 21.33
CA ALA A 135 -2.35 -10.05 19.99
C ALA A 135 -1.56 -11.19 19.36
N TYR A 136 -2.25 -12.09 18.68
CA TYR A 136 -1.66 -12.97 17.68
C TYR A 136 -2.05 -12.48 16.30
N THR A 137 -1.06 -12.36 15.40
CA THR A 137 -1.31 -11.88 14.04
C THR A 137 -0.82 -12.90 12.99
N THR A 138 -1.58 -13.04 11.91
CA THR A 138 -1.16 -13.76 10.71
C THR A 138 -1.47 -12.93 9.46
N SER A 139 -0.61 -13.02 8.46
CA SER A 139 -0.69 -12.19 7.25
C SER A 139 -0.61 -13.03 5.98
N ASN A 140 -1.50 -12.75 5.03
CA ASN A 140 -1.37 -13.20 3.65
C ASN A 140 -0.97 -12.05 2.69
N VAL A 141 -0.70 -10.85 3.24
CA VAL A 141 -0.06 -9.78 2.46
C VAL A 141 1.36 -10.19 2.13
N LEU A 142 1.62 -10.35 0.86
CA LEU A 142 2.90 -10.87 0.36
C LEU A 142 4.04 -9.89 0.68
N LYS A 143 5.09 -10.40 1.33
CA LYS A 143 6.29 -9.60 1.61
C LYS A 143 7.06 -9.34 0.32
N GLY A 144 7.56 -8.11 0.16
CA GLY A 144 8.33 -7.72 -1.01
C GLY A 144 7.52 -7.59 -2.31
N SER A 145 6.21 -7.84 -2.27
CA SER A 145 5.33 -7.76 -3.46
C SER A 145 4.80 -6.36 -3.75
N GLY A 146 5.26 -5.34 -3.04
CA GLY A 146 4.73 -3.99 -3.20
C GLY A 146 3.31 -3.78 -2.67
N LEU A 147 2.69 -4.76 -1.98
CA LEU A 147 1.33 -4.65 -1.41
C LEU A 147 1.30 -3.98 -0.03
N SER A 148 2.42 -3.46 0.44
CA SER A 148 2.59 -2.70 1.68
C SER A 148 2.15 -3.41 2.96
N SER A 149 2.88 -4.48 3.31
CA SER A 149 2.63 -5.21 4.57
C SER A 149 2.90 -4.34 5.81
N SER A 150 3.82 -3.36 5.76
CA SER A 150 4.07 -2.43 6.87
C SER A 150 2.84 -1.55 7.13
N ALA A 151 2.29 -0.90 6.09
CA ALA A 151 1.10 -0.06 6.25
C ALA A 151 -0.12 -0.86 6.75
N ALA A 152 -0.32 -2.09 6.26
CA ALA A 152 -1.37 -2.97 6.76
C ALA A 152 -1.20 -3.28 8.26
N PHE A 153 0.02 -3.55 8.72
CA PHE A 153 0.31 -3.79 10.14
C PHE A 153 0.12 -2.54 11.00
N GLU A 154 0.59 -1.38 10.56
CA GLU A 154 0.42 -0.09 11.24
C GLU A 154 -1.07 0.27 11.38
N VAL A 155 -1.82 0.16 10.28
CA VAL A 155 -3.26 0.38 10.26
C VAL A 155 -3.99 -0.61 11.16
N LEU A 156 -3.56 -1.88 11.21
CA LEU A 156 -4.10 -2.89 12.13
C LEU A 156 -3.92 -2.45 13.59
N VAL A 157 -2.72 -2.05 13.99
CA VAL A 157 -2.44 -1.56 15.35
C VAL A 157 -3.28 -0.32 15.67
N GLY A 158 -3.37 0.64 14.73
CA GLY A 158 -4.22 1.82 14.87
C GLY A 158 -5.70 1.49 15.02
N THR A 159 -6.20 0.54 14.24
CA THR A 159 -7.58 0.05 14.32
C THR A 159 -7.84 -0.62 15.68
N ILE A 160 -6.92 -1.45 16.17
CA ILE A 160 -7.01 -2.07 17.51
C ILE A 160 -7.11 -1.00 18.58
N LEU A 161 -6.20 -0.02 18.62
CA LEU A 161 -6.22 1.05 19.61
C LEU A 161 -7.48 1.93 19.50
N SER A 162 -7.96 2.18 18.28
CA SER A 162 -9.21 2.91 18.08
C SER A 162 -10.39 2.19 18.73
N HIS A 163 -10.54 0.91 18.50
CA HIS A 163 -11.69 0.14 18.99
C HIS A 163 -11.59 -0.21 20.48
N LEU A 164 -10.40 -0.58 20.97
CA LEU A 164 -10.25 -0.96 22.39
C LEU A 164 -10.38 0.23 23.33
N TYR A 165 -9.88 1.40 22.95
CA TYR A 165 -9.71 2.53 23.87
C TYR A 165 -10.47 3.80 23.47
N ASN A 166 -10.98 3.87 22.23
CA ASN A 166 -11.62 5.07 21.69
C ASN A 166 -12.98 4.77 21.02
N GLY A 167 -13.60 3.61 21.34
CA GLY A 167 -14.92 3.23 20.84
C GLY A 167 -15.05 3.14 19.32
N GLY A 168 -13.93 2.93 18.61
CA GLY A 168 -13.90 2.86 17.14
C GLY A 168 -14.10 4.23 16.46
N GLN A 169 -13.97 5.35 17.19
CA GLN A 169 -14.29 6.70 16.67
C GLN A 169 -13.11 7.42 16.00
N VAL A 170 -11.91 6.85 16.01
CA VAL A 170 -10.77 7.44 15.28
C VAL A 170 -10.97 7.20 13.81
N SER A 171 -11.03 8.29 13.02
CA SER A 171 -11.32 8.19 11.58
C SER A 171 -10.22 7.44 10.83
N ALA A 172 -10.57 6.79 9.72
CA ALA A 172 -9.63 6.09 8.86
C ALA A 172 -8.48 7.00 8.38
N VAL A 173 -8.79 8.26 8.04
CA VAL A 173 -7.79 9.26 7.67
C VAL A 173 -6.80 9.52 8.81
N LYS A 174 -7.30 9.66 10.04
CA LYS A 174 -6.44 9.89 11.20
C LYS A 174 -5.57 8.68 11.52
N ILE A 175 -6.11 7.47 11.41
CA ILE A 175 -5.34 6.22 11.57
C ILE A 175 -4.22 6.18 10.52
N ALA A 176 -4.51 6.48 9.25
CA ALA A 176 -3.51 6.52 8.18
C ALA A 176 -2.39 7.54 8.46
N GLN A 177 -2.73 8.76 8.88
CA GLN A 177 -1.74 9.80 9.23
C GLN A 177 -0.85 9.38 10.40
N ILE A 178 -1.42 8.77 11.43
CA ILE A 178 -0.69 8.24 12.58
C ILE A 178 0.23 7.09 12.16
N SER A 179 -0.24 6.21 11.29
CA SER A 179 0.54 5.08 10.75
C SER A 179 1.73 5.58 9.94
N GLN A 180 1.56 6.55 9.04
CA GLN A 180 2.66 7.18 8.31
C GLN A 180 3.67 7.85 9.26
N PHE A 181 3.20 8.55 10.29
CA PHE A 181 4.07 9.12 11.31
C PHE A 181 4.93 8.04 11.99
N ALA A 182 4.35 6.89 12.33
CA ALA A 182 5.09 5.76 12.90
C ALA A 182 6.16 5.23 11.93
N GLU A 183 5.83 5.05 10.65
CA GLU A 183 6.78 4.58 9.63
C GLU A 183 7.94 5.57 9.42
N ASN A 184 7.63 6.86 9.31
CA ASN A 184 8.64 7.88 9.02
C ASN A 184 9.55 8.20 10.22
N VAL A 185 8.98 8.30 11.43
CA VAL A 185 9.70 8.79 12.61
C VAL A 185 10.30 7.66 13.44
N TYR A 186 9.57 6.56 13.63
CA TYR A 186 9.99 5.47 14.51
C TYR A 186 10.67 4.33 13.75
N PHE A 187 10.09 3.90 12.65
CA PHE A 187 10.70 2.86 11.83
C PHE A 187 11.90 3.38 11.04
N GLY A 188 11.84 4.65 10.60
CA GLY A 188 12.93 5.33 9.90
C GLY A 188 12.89 5.19 8.38
N LYS A 189 11.75 4.80 7.80
CA LYS A 189 11.55 4.73 6.35
C LYS A 189 10.70 5.92 5.89
N PRO A 190 11.25 6.86 5.11
CA PRO A 190 10.48 7.97 4.56
C PRO A 190 9.46 7.45 3.52
N SER A 191 8.18 7.52 3.84
CA SER A 191 7.09 7.11 2.96
C SER A 191 6.09 8.24 2.72
N GLY A 192 5.39 8.20 1.58
CA GLY A 192 4.19 8.98 1.33
C GLY A 192 3.01 8.47 2.16
N LEU A 193 1.84 9.08 1.99
CA LEU A 193 0.64 8.74 2.78
C LEU A 193 -0.30 7.75 2.07
N MET A 194 -0.04 7.43 0.79
CA MET A 194 -0.93 6.61 -0.03
C MET A 194 -1.18 5.21 0.56
N ASP A 195 -0.13 4.54 1.02
CA ASP A 195 -0.18 3.16 1.49
C ASP A 195 -1.12 3.00 2.68
N GLN A 196 -0.90 3.80 3.70
CA GLN A 196 -1.69 3.80 4.92
C GLN A 196 -3.13 4.27 4.64
N MET A 197 -3.30 5.23 3.74
CA MET A 197 -4.62 5.74 3.38
C MET A 197 -5.47 4.67 2.70
N ALA A 198 -4.93 3.98 1.70
CA ALA A 198 -5.65 2.92 0.99
C ALA A 198 -5.97 1.73 1.91
N SER A 199 -5.03 1.32 2.77
CA SER A 199 -5.26 0.27 3.76
C SER A 199 -6.32 0.66 4.80
N SER A 200 -6.33 1.91 5.26
CA SER A 200 -7.23 2.37 6.33
C SER A 200 -8.64 2.69 5.82
N VAL A 201 -8.78 3.30 4.66
CA VAL A 201 -10.08 3.70 4.09
C VAL A 201 -10.78 2.51 3.43
N GLY A 202 -10.06 1.69 2.68
CA GLY A 202 -10.63 0.58 1.91
C GLY A 202 -11.24 1.01 0.59
N GLY A 203 -11.72 0.02 -0.18
CA GLY A 203 -12.32 0.24 -1.48
C GLY A 203 -11.30 0.66 -2.54
N PHE A 204 -11.81 1.22 -3.61
CA PHE A 204 -11.06 1.84 -4.70
C PHE A 204 -11.19 3.35 -4.57
N ILE A 205 -10.07 4.06 -4.37
CA ILE A 205 -10.06 5.47 -4.01
C ILE A 205 -9.08 6.27 -4.86
N ALA A 206 -9.48 7.49 -5.21
CA ALA A 206 -8.58 8.53 -5.67
C ALA A 206 -8.32 9.50 -4.51
N ILE A 207 -7.08 9.94 -4.35
CA ILE A 207 -6.68 10.82 -3.26
C ILE A 207 -5.91 11.99 -3.83
N ASP A 208 -6.32 13.21 -3.49
CA ASP A 208 -5.52 14.43 -3.71
C ASP A 208 -4.85 14.84 -2.41
N PHE A 209 -3.52 14.79 -2.37
CA PHE A 209 -2.70 15.16 -1.23
C PHE A 209 -2.29 16.63 -1.21
N LYS A 210 -2.98 17.51 -1.94
CA LYS A 210 -2.67 18.96 -1.94
C LYS A 210 -2.56 19.51 -0.52
N ASP A 211 -3.46 19.09 0.36
CA ASP A 211 -3.35 19.29 1.81
C ASP A 211 -3.28 17.92 2.50
N THR A 212 -2.09 17.54 2.97
CA THR A 212 -1.87 16.26 3.66
C THR A 212 -2.53 16.19 5.04
N SER A 213 -2.90 17.33 5.62
CA SER A 213 -3.67 17.37 6.89
C SER A 213 -5.15 17.08 6.67
N SER A 214 -5.67 17.38 5.48
CA SER A 214 -7.05 17.17 5.07
C SER A 214 -7.13 16.72 3.59
N PRO A 215 -6.63 15.51 3.25
CA PRO A 215 -6.62 15.05 1.89
C PRO A 215 -8.05 14.87 1.36
N ILE A 216 -8.24 15.15 0.06
CA ILE A 216 -9.52 14.91 -0.60
C ILE A 216 -9.54 13.44 -1.05
N ILE A 217 -10.51 12.68 -0.54
CA ILE A 217 -10.66 11.26 -0.86
C ILE A 217 -11.95 11.08 -1.63
N GLU A 218 -11.86 10.48 -2.79
CA GLU A 218 -12.97 10.15 -3.64
C GLU A 218 -13.07 8.63 -3.81
N SER A 219 -14.21 8.04 -3.42
CA SER A 219 -14.50 6.64 -3.70
C SER A 219 -14.85 6.49 -5.18
N VAL A 220 -14.14 5.62 -5.87
CA VAL A 220 -14.35 5.32 -7.29
C VAL A 220 -14.92 3.91 -7.39
N PRO A 221 -16.17 3.73 -7.82
CA PRO A 221 -16.74 2.41 -8.02
C PRO A 221 -15.99 1.70 -9.14
N ALA A 222 -15.30 0.61 -8.83
CA ALA A 222 -14.60 -0.21 -9.81
C ALA A 222 -14.86 -1.69 -9.52
N ASP A 223 -15.39 -2.37 -10.50
CA ASP A 223 -15.59 -3.81 -10.51
C ASP A 223 -15.00 -4.33 -11.83
N PHE A 224 -13.74 -4.75 -11.76
CA PHE A 224 -13.00 -5.17 -12.95
C PHE A 224 -13.59 -6.43 -13.59
N GLU A 225 -14.24 -7.29 -12.81
CA GLU A 225 -14.90 -8.50 -13.34
C GLU A 225 -16.08 -8.11 -14.25
N LYS A 226 -16.83 -7.05 -13.92
CA LYS A 226 -17.88 -6.53 -14.80
C LYS A 226 -17.35 -5.97 -16.12
N PHE A 227 -16.09 -5.51 -16.13
CA PHE A 227 -15.39 -5.14 -17.35
C PHE A 227 -14.69 -6.33 -18.03
N GLY A 228 -14.91 -7.55 -17.55
CA GLY A 228 -14.29 -8.76 -18.11
C GLY A 228 -12.79 -8.89 -17.85
N HIS A 229 -12.26 -8.23 -16.82
CA HIS A 229 -10.84 -8.22 -16.50
C HIS A 229 -10.57 -8.64 -15.06
N ALA A 230 -9.39 -9.23 -14.84
CA ALA A 230 -8.84 -9.50 -13.52
C ALA A 230 -7.67 -8.55 -13.24
N LEU A 231 -7.56 -8.11 -11.99
CA LEU A 231 -6.39 -7.39 -11.49
C LEU A 231 -5.35 -8.41 -11.01
N CYS A 232 -4.15 -8.36 -11.58
CA CYS A 232 -3.05 -9.25 -11.23
C CYS A 232 -1.85 -8.46 -10.74
N ILE A 233 -1.16 -9.00 -9.73
CA ILE A 233 0.19 -8.58 -9.34
C ILE A 233 1.15 -9.71 -9.71
N VAL A 234 2.24 -9.36 -10.38
CA VAL A 234 3.30 -10.28 -10.77
C VAL A 234 4.54 -9.97 -9.96
N ASP A 235 5.01 -10.93 -9.18
CA ASP A 235 6.27 -10.87 -8.47
C ASP A 235 7.41 -11.25 -9.42
N ALA A 236 8.22 -10.27 -9.80
CA ALA A 236 9.34 -10.44 -10.73
C ALA A 236 10.59 -11.04 -10.06
N LYS A 237 10.51 -11.42 -8.77
CA LYS A 237 11.61 -12.04 -8.00
C LYS A 237 12.91 -11.22 -8.01
N GLY A 238 12.80 -9.89 -8.09
CA GLY A 238 13.95 -8.99 -7.98
C GLY A 238 14.44 -8.89 -6.54
N ASP A 239 15.75 -8.70 -6.38
CA ASP A 239 16.34 -8.41 -5.08
C ASP A 239 16.14 -6.93 -4.73
N HIS A 240 15.67 -6.66 -3.53
CA HIS A 240 15.48 -5.32 -2.97
C HIS A 240 16.70 -4.84 -2.15
N ALA A 241 17.73 -5.67 -2.03
CA ALA A 241 18.94 -5.29 -1.30
C ALA A 241 19.57 -4.05 -1.96
N ASP A 242 19.98 -3.08 -1.13
CA ASP A 242 20.70 -1.87 -1.52
C ASP A 242 19.96 -0.87 -2.45
N LEU A 243 18.63 -0.95 -2.60
CA LEU A 243 17.86 -0.01 -3.43
C LEU A 243 17.39 1.26 -2.68
N THR A 244 17.69 1.38 -1.40
CA THR A 244 17.24 2.51 -0.57
C THR A 244 17.66 3.87 -1.15
N ALA A 245 18.86 3.97 -1.71
CA ALA A 245 19.36 5.19 -2.33
C ALA A 245 18.55 5.58 -3.58
N GLU A 246 18.17 4.61 -4.41
CA GLU A 246 17.37 4.84 -5.61
C GLU A 246 15.96 5.32 -5.27
N TYR A 247 15.31 4.72 -4.26
CA TYR A 247 14.01 5.17 -3.75
C TYR A 247 14.08 6.59 -3.19
N ALA A 248 15.10 6.90 -2.38
CA ALA A 248 15.28 8.20 -1.78
C ALA A 248 15.58 9.30 -2.81
N ALA A 249 16.25 8.96 -3.91
CA ALA A 249 16.59 9.91 -4.97
C ALA A 249 15.35 10.48 -5.68
N ILE A 250 14.25 9.73 -5.78
CA ILE A 250 13.03 10.22 -6.46
C ILE A 250 12.47 11.48 -5.78
N PRO A 251 12.04 11.44 -4.50
CA PRO A 251 11.51 12.63 -3.85
C PRO A 251 12.57 13.71 -3.65
N GLN A 252 13.85 13.36 -3.48
CA GLN A 252 14.92 14.34 -3.30
C GLN A 252 15.13 15.17 -4.57
N GLU A 253 15.20 14.55 -5.73
CA GLU A 253 15.38 15.24 -7.01
C GLU A 253 14.18 16.13 -7.36
N MET A 254 12.95 15.64 -7.16
CA MET A 254 11.74 16.45 -7.35
C MET A 254 11.69 17.67 -6.42
N LYS A 255 12.06 17.49 -5.13
CA LYS A 255 12.13 18.59 -4.17
C LYS A 255 13.24 19.58 -4.49
N ALA A 256 14.38 19.12 -5.00
CA ALA A 256 15.46 20.01 -5.43
C ALA A 256 15.00 20.94 -6.57
N VAL A 257 14.25 20.40 -7.55
CA VAL A 257 13.66 21.21 -8.63
C VAL A 257 12.62 22.19 -8.08
N ALA A 258 11.74 21.76 -7.16
CA ALA A 258 10.77 22.67 -6.51
C ALA A 258 11.48 23.80 -5.73
N GLY A 259 12.57 23.45 -5.04
CA GLY A 259 13.39 24.43 -4.27
C GLY A 259 14.01 25.52 -5.13
N TYR A 260 14.30 25.27 -6.40
CA TYR A 260 14.75 26.31 -7.35
C TYR A 260 13.74 27.47 -7.45
N PHE A 261 12.46 27.14 -7.37
CA PHE A 261 11.35 28.11 -7.39
C PHE A 261 10.94 28.57 -5.98
N THR A 262 11.74 28.31 -4.94
CA THR A 262 11.40 28.58 -3.54
C THR A 262 10.11 27.90 -3.06
N CYS A 263 9.80 26.73 -3.63
CA CYS A 263 8.66 25.89 -3.27
C CYS A 263 9.10 24.63 -2.53
N ASP A 264 8.28 24.16 -1.59
CA ASP A 264 8.55 22.92 -0.83
C ASP A 264 8.26 21.67 -1.65
N THR A 265 7.31 21.77 -2.58
CA THR A 265 6.83 20.63 -3.40
C THR A 265 6.45 21.09 -4.81
N LEU A 266 6.51 20.16 -5.77
CA LEU A 266 6.09 20.42 -7.16
C LEU A 266 4.61 20.80 -7.29
N ARG A 267 3.76 20.43 -6.32
CA ARG A 267 2.34 20.78 -6.32
C ARG A 267 2.06 22.28 -6.31
N GLN A 268 3.03 23.09 -5.88
CA GLN A 268 2.94 24.56 -5.85
C GLN A 268 3.28 25.21 -7.18
N LEU A 269 3.70 24.41 -8.17
CA LEU A 269 4.14 24.84 -9.49
C LEU A 269 3.18 24.34 -10.58
N SER A 270 3.39 24.80 -11.79
CA SER A 270 2.80 24.28 -13.02
C SER A 270 3.85 23.55 -13.87
N LYS A 271 3.41 22.71 -14.81
CA LYS A 271 4.30 22.09 -15.78
C LYS A 271 5.02 23.13 -16.65
N ASP A 272 4.36 24.24 -16.97
CA ASP A 272 4.94 25.33 -17.76
C ASP A 272 6.12 25.99 -17.04
N ASP A 273 6.10 26.11 -15.69
CA ASP A 273 7.25 26.60 -14.93
C ASP A 273 8.49 25.75 -15.18
N ILE A 274 8.33 24.41 -15.24
CA ILE A 274 9.44 23.50 -15.55
C ILE A 274 9.89 23.65 -17.01
N MET A 275 8.94 23.67 -17.95
CA MET A 275 9.23 23.70 -19.39
C MET A 275 9.93 25.00 -19.81
N LEU A 276 9.51 26.15 -19.26
CA LEU A 276 10.12 27.44 -19.54
C LEU A 276 11.55 27.57 -18.97
N ASN A 277 11.85 26.83 -17.90
CA ASN A 277 13.16 26.84 -17.23
C ASN A 277 14.00 25.60 -17.50
N ILE A 278 13.60 24.74 -18.44
CA ILE A 278 14.18 23.40 -18.64
C ILE A 278 15.71 23.41 -18.83
N ARG A 279 16.24 24.41 -19.54
CA ARG A 279 17.68 24.54 -19.78
C ARG A 279 18.45 24.74 -18.47
N VAL A 280 18.03 25.68 -17.65
CA VAL A 280 18.72 26.00 -16.38
C VAL A 280 18.55 24.85 -15.39
N LEU A 281 17.36 24.27 -15.31
CA LEU A 281 17.11 23.12 -14.44
C LEU A 281 17.97 21.91 -14.79
N ARG A 282 18.17 21.62 -16.10
CA ARG A 282 19.07 20.56 -16.56
C ARG A 282 20.53 20.81 -16.18
N GLU A 283 21.00 22.06 -16.35
CA GLU A 283 22.36 22.46 -16.01
C GLU A 283 22.61 22.35 -14.49
N GLN A 284 21.62 22.63 -13.66
CA GLN A 284 21.76 22.67 -12.21
C GLN A 284 21.47 21.33 -11.51
N PHE A 285 20.45 20.58 -11.94
CA PHE A 285 19.96 19.37 -11.26
C PHE A 285 20.12 18.09 -12.08
N GLY A 286 20.49 18.20 -13.35
CA GLY A 286 20.58 17.08 -14.29
C GLY A 286 19.25 16.70 -14.95
N ASP A 287 19.34 15.93 -16.03
CA ASP A 287 18.20 15.56 -16.87
C ASP A 287 17.17 14.70 -16.11
N ARG A 288 17.63 13.78 -15.25
CA ARG A 288 16.75 12.87 -14.52
C ARG A 288 15.81 13.61 -13.55
N ALA A 289 16.30 14.60 -12.83
CA ALA A 289 15.48 15.41 -11.92
C ALA A 289 14.38 16.16 -12.67
N VAL A 290 14.70 16.72 -13.84
CA VAL A 290 13.73 17.40 -14.70
C VAL A 290 12.69 16.43 -15.26
N LEU A 291 13.12 15.25 -15.74
CA LEU A 291 12.19 14.21 -16.24
C LEU A 291 11.24 13.72 -15.14
N ARG A 292 11.74 13.49 -13.94
CA ARG A 292 10.93 13.12 -12.76
C ARG A 292 9.91 14.20 -12.41
N SER A 293 10.30 15.48 -12.54
CA SER A 293 9.37 16.60 -12.33
C SER A 293 8.28 16.67 -13.39
N ILE A 294 8.60 16.42 -14.67
CA ILE A 294 7.62 16.33 -15.75
C ILE A 294 6.65 15.16 -15.50
N HIS A 295 7.18 13.99 -15.11
CA HIS A 295 6.36 12.83 -14.74
C HIS A 295 5.31 13.20 -13.69
N PHE A 296 5.70 13.95 -12.64
CA PHE A 296 4.78 14.36 -11.57
C PHE A 296 3.53 15.08 -12.11
N PHE A 297 3.69 16.06 -12.99
CA PHE A 297 2.57 16.79 -13.56
C PHE A 297 1.69 15.93 -14.46
N ASP A 298 2.33 15.15 -15.36
CA ASP A 298 1.62 14.26 -16.28
C ASP A 298 0.86 13.15 -15.53
N GLU A 299 1.42 12.65 -14.42
CA GLU A 299 0.79 11.61 -13.63
C GLU A 299 -0.40 12.13 -12.82
N ASN A 300 -0.35 13.35 -12.30
CA ASN A 300 -1.53 13.98 -11.67
C ASN A 300 -2.71 14.08 -12.65
N GLU A 301 -2.47 14.60 -13.88
CA GLU A 301 -3.52 14.65 -14.92
C GLU A 301 -4.04 13.26 -15.29
N ARG A 302 -3.17 12.26 -15.24
CA ARG A 302 -3.50 10.87 -15.58
C ARG A 302 -4.38 10.22 -14.52
N VAL A 303 -4.17 10.54 -13.23
CA VAL A 303 -5.08 10.10 -12.16
C VAL A 303 -6.50 10.62 -12.41
N ASP A 304 -6.67 11.89 -12.80
CA ASP A 304 -7.97 12.43 -13.14
C ASP A 304 -8.62 11.70 -14.34
N LYS A 305 -7.83 11.37 -15.37
CA LYS A 305 -8.31 10.58 -16.52
C LYS A 305 -8.76 9.18 -16.12
N LEU A 306 -7.98 8.50 -15.25
CA LEU A 306 -8.34 7.17 -14.72
C LEU A 306 -9.67 7.21 -13.97
N VAL A 307 -9.87 8.21 -13.09
CA VAL A 307 -11.12 8.42 -12.36
C VAL A 307 -12.29 8.64 -13.29
N HIS A 308 -12.15 9.56 -14.25
CA HIS A 308 -13.21 9.87 -15.22
C HIS A 308 -13.58 8.66 -16.08
N ALA A 309 -12.58 7.91 -16.54
CA ALA A 309 -12.80 6.72 -17.37
C ALA A 309 -13.62 5.65 -16.62
N LEU A 310 -13.27 5.35 -15.36
CA LEU A 310 -14.01 4.37 -14.55
C LEU A 310 -15.43 4.84 -14.22
N LYS A 311 -15.62 6.12 -13.87
CA LYS A 311 -16.96 6.68 -13.61
C LYS A 311 -17.86 6.68 -14.85
N ALA A 312 -17.29 6.91 -16.02
CA ALA A 312 -17.98 6.86 -17.29
C ALA A 312 -18.25 5.43 -17.79
N GLY A 313 -17.67 4.40 -17.12
CA GLY A 313 -17.72 3.01 -17.60
C GLY A 313 -16.89 2.78 -18.86
N ASN A 314 -15.97 3.68 -19.20
CA ASN A 314 -15.09 3.57 -20.36
C ASN A 314 -13.78 2.88 -19.97
N PHE A 315 -13.80 1.55 -19.98
CA PHE A 315 -12.68 0.75 -19.54
C PHE A 315 -11.48 0.77 -20.52
N ASP A 316 -11.71 1.01 -21.80
CA ASP A 316 -10.64 1.13 -22.79
C ASP A 316 -9.78 2.39 -22.54
N ASP A 317 -10.40 3.52 -22.19
CA ASP A 317 -9.67 4.73 -21.81
C ASP A 317 -8.92 4.54 -20.47
N PHE A 318 -9.51 3.77 -19.54
CA PHE A 318 -8.82 3.39 -18.30
C PHE A 318 -7.57 2.56 -18.61
N LEU A 319 -7.67 1.50 -19.41
CA LEU A 319 -6.52 0.67 -19.81
C LEU A 319 -5.46 1.48 -20.57
N SER A 320 -5.87 2.41 -21.42
CA SER A 320 -4.96 3.32 -22.12
C SER A 320 -4.20 4.20 -21.15
N SER A 321 -4.88 4.78 -20.16
CA SER A 321 -4.25 5.60 -19.12
C SER A 321 -3.30 4.80 -18.23
N VAL A 322 -3.60 3.53 -17.94
CA VAL A 322 -2.68 2.63 -17.21
C VAL A 322 -1.40 2.40 -18.00
N LYS A 323 -1.49 2.16 -19.33
CA LYS A 323 -0.32 2.00 -20.21
C LYS A 323 0.53 3.27 -20.25
N GLU A 324 -0.12 4.43 -20.42
CA GLU A 324 0.57 5.73 -20.41
C GLU A 324 1.30 5.99 -19.08
N SER A 325 0.71 5.58 -17.93
CA SER A 325 1.36 5.65 -16.62
C SER A 325 2.61 4.75 -16.55
N GLY A 326 2.51 3.53 -17.06
CA GLY A 326 3.66 2.61 -17.18
C GLY A 326 4.76 3.18 -18.06
N ASP A 327 4.41 3.74 -19.21
CA ASP A 327 5.35 4.40 -20.13
C ASP A 327 6.04 5.60 -19.50
N SER A 328 5.29 6.43 -18.77
CA SER A 328 5.81 7.58 -18.03
C SER A 328 6.75 7.15 -16.90
N SER A 329 6.42 6.10 -16.18
CA SER A 329 7.27 5.50 -15.15
C SER A 329 8.60 5.01 -15.77
N TYR A 330 8.55 4.34 -16.92
CA TYR A 330 9.74 3.84 -17.60
C TYR A 330 10.61 4.98 -18.15
N LYS A 331 10.00 5.92 -18.88
CA LYS A 331 10.73 6.96 -19.64
C LYS A 331 11.18 8.14 -18.79
N TYR A 332 10.32 8.59 -17.84
CA TYR A 332 10.50 9.86 -17.15
C TYR A 332 10.82 9.67 -15.66
N LEU A 333 10.04 8.87 -14.93
CA LEU A 333 10.34 8.58 -13.54
C LEU A 333 11.60 7.73 -13.38
N GLN A 334 11.81 6.80 -14.31
CA GLN A 334 12.98 5.89 -14.38
C GLN A 334 13.12 5.05 -13.10
N ASN A 335 12.03 4.38 -12.71
CA ASN A 335 12.00 3.50 -11.55
C ASN A 335 11.81 2.02 -11.91
N ILE A 336 12.16 1.59 -13.14
CA ILE A 336 11.98 0.20 -13.57
C ILE A 336 13.20 -0.65 -13.23
N TYR A 337 14.40 -0.09 -13.26
CA TYR A 337 15.64 -0.74 -12.85
C TYR A 337 16.59 0.29 -12.24
N ALA A 338 17.50 -0.19 -11.39
CA ALA A 338 18.52 0.66 -10.80
C ALA A 338 19.64 0.95 -11.82
N ALA A 339 20.06 2.22 -11.93
CA ALA A 339 21.16 2.60 -12.80
C ALA A 339 22.51 1.97 -12.36
N SER A 340 22.62 1.62 -11.08
CA SER A 340 23.76 0.91 -10.49
C SER A 340 23.89 -0.55 -10.95
N ASP A 341 22.77 -1.17 -11.40
CA ASP A 341 22.76 -2.56 -11.87
C ASP A 341 21.93 -2.73 -13.16
N ILE A 342 22.52 -2.36 -14.26
CA ILE A 342 21.88 -2.44 -15.58
C ILE A 342 21.76 -3.86 -16.15
N LYS A 343 22.35 -4.87 -15.50
CA LYS A 343 22.28 -6.26 -15.95
C LYS A 343 21.05 -6.99 -15.41
N HIS A 344 20.57 -6.61 -14.23
CA HIS A 344 19.44 -7.23 -13.58
C HIS A 344 18.21 -6.35 -13.66
N GLN A 345 17.37 -6.57 -14.67
CA GLN A 345 16.18 -5.77 -14.98
C GLN A 345 14.91 -6.64 -14.91
N CYS A 346 14.64 -7.21 -13.76
CA CYS A 346 13.53 -8.14 -13.56
C CYS A 346 12.17 -7.54 -13.95
N LEU A 347 11.91 -6.26 -13.61
CA LEU A 347 10.67 -5.59 -13.97
C LEU A 347 10.55 -5.35 -15.47
N SER A 348 11.64 -5.01 -16.18
CA SER A 348 11.62 -4.89 -17.64
C SER A 348 11.24 -6.22 -18.31
N ILE A 349 11.78 -7.35 -17.80
CA ILE A 349 11.40 -8.68 -18.28
C ILE A 349 9.93 -8.99 -17.95
N ALA A 350 9.47 -8.68 -16.73
CA ALA A 350 8.09 -8.91 -16.32
C ALA A 350 7.10 -8.14 -17.19
N LEU A 351 7.38 -6.85 -17.47
CA LEU A 351 6.58 -6.03 -18.37
C LEU A 351 6.52 -6.62 -19.78
N ASN A 352 7.69 -7.01 -20.35
CA ASN A 352 7.73 -7.60 -21.67
C ASN A 352 6.92 -8.91 -21.78
N VAL A 353 7.06 -9.81 -20.80
CA VAL A 353 6.30 -11.08 -20.76
C VAL A 353 4.80 -10.82 -20.59
N ALA A 354 4.43 -9.83 -19.78
CA ALA A 354 3.04 -9.42 -19.58
C ALA A 354 2.44 -8.83 -20.87
N GLU A 355 3.12 -7.88 -21.51
CA GLU A 355 2.70 -7.27 -22.78
C GLU A 355 2.56 -8.31 -23.91
N TYR A 356 3.53 -9.22 -24.02
CA TYR A 356 3.45 -10.34 -24.96
C TYR A 356 2.23 -11.21 -24.71
N SER A 357 1.94 -11.54 -23.43
CA SER A 357 0.81 -12.39 -23.05
C SER A 357 -0.55 -11.71 -23.23
N LEU A 358 -0.60 -10.38 -23.07
CA LEU A 358 -1.84 -9.60 -23.19
C LEU A 358 -2.27 -9.31 -24.63
N HIS A 359 -1.40 -9.48 -25.62
CA HIS A 359 -1.68 -9.22 -27.04
C HIS A 359 -2.42 -7.88 -27.27
N ARG A 360 -2.07 -6.83 -26.52
CA ARG A 360 -2.69 -5.48 -26.49
C ARG A 360 -4.12 -5.40 -25.96
N LYS A 361 -4.73 -6.50 -25.49
CA LYS A 361 -6.12 -6.52 -24.99
C LYS A 361 -6.26 -6.08 -23.53
N GLY A 362 -5.17 -6.02 -22.78
CA GLY A 362 -5.12 -5.56 -21.41
C GLY A 362 -4.10 -4.43 -21.23
N ALA A 363 -3.72 -4.17 -19.98
CA ALA A 363 -2.70 -3.19 -19.64
C ALA A 363 -1.80 -3.72 -18.52
N CYS A 364 -0.53 -3.31 -18.52
CA CYS A 364 0.38 -3.55 -17.40
C CYS A 364 1.28 -2.36 -17.18
N ARG A 365 1.80 -2.24 -15.95
CA ARG A 365 2.74 -1.21 -15.53
C ARG A 365 3.56 -1.67 -14.32
N VAL A 366 4.61 -0.94 -14.00
CA VAL A 366 5.29 -1.10 -12.71
C VAL A 366 4.31 -0.86 -11.57
N HIS A 367 4.49 -1.57 -10.46
CA HIS A 367 3.66 -1.45 -9.27
C HIS A 367 4.49 -1.00 -8.06
N GLY A 368 4.00 -0.01 -7.32
CA GLY A 368 4.66 0.52 -6.13
C GLY A 368 5.96 1.28 -6.46
N GLY A 369 6.96 1.14 -5.61
CA GLY A 369 8.21 1.91 -5.71
C GLY A 369 9.07 1.65 -6.94
N GLY A 370 8.94 0.49 -7.58
CA GLY A 370 9.76 0.11 -8.73
C GLY A 370 11.13 -0.46 -8.37
N PHE A 371 12.09 -0.34 -9.27
CA PHE A 371 13.47 -0.85 -9.23
C PHE A 371 13.60 -2.37 -9.09
N ALA A 372 12.77 -2.98 -8.27
CA ALA A 372 12.59 -4.42 -8.07
C ALA A 372 11.14 -4.69 -7.67
N GLY A 373 10.78 -5.95 -7.39
CA GLY A 373 9.48 -6.33 -6.85
C GLY A 373 8.45 -6.67 -7.90
N THR A 374 7.45 -5.84 -8.13
CA THR A 374 6.25 -6.26 -8.83
C THR A 374 5.82 -5.35 -9.98
N ILE A 375 5.08 -5.95 -10.92
CA ILE A 375 4.24 -5.23 -11.88
C ILE A 375 2.77 -5.51 -11.61
N GLN A 376 1.92 -4.58 -12.02
CA GLN A 376 0.46 -4.72 -12.03
C GLN A 376 -0.03 -4.98 -13.45
N ALA A 377 -1.03 -5.85 -13.60
CA ALA A 377 -1.66 -6.11 -14.88
C ALA A 377 -3.18 -6.21 -14.77
N PHE A 378 -3.88 -5.63 -15.74
CA PHE A 378 -5.31 -5.79 -15.98
C PHE A 378 -5.48 -6.79 -17.12
N VAL A 379 -5.88 -8.01 -16.79
CA VAL A 379 -5.86 -9.15 -17.68
C VAL A 379 -7.29 -9.54 -18.07
N PRO A 380 -7.64 -9.62 -19.37
CA PRO A 380 -8.94 -10.16 -19.77
C PRO A 380 -9.18 -11.54 -19.16
N LEU A 381 -10.38 -11.79 -18.62
CA LEU A 381 -10.70 -13.06 -17.95
C LEU A 381 -10.47 -14.26 -18.85
N GLU A 382 -10.79 -14.13 -20.17
CA GLU A 382 -10.54 -15.17 -21.17
C GLU A 382 -9.06 -15.53 -21.34
N MET A 383 -8.15 -14.61 -21.00
CA MET A 383 -6.69 -14.78 -21.14
C MET A 383 -5.98 -15.12 -19.82
N LEU A 384 -6.70 -15.06 -18.68
CA LEU A 384 -6.10 -15.12 -17.35
C LEU A 384 -5.25 -16.38 -17.12
N GLN A 385 -5.74 -17.55 -17.52
CA GLN A 385 -5.02 -18.81 -17.33
C GLN A 385 -3.73 -18.84 -18.15
N GLN A 386 -3.79 -18.42 -19.40
CA GLN A 386 -2.59 -18.39 -20.26
C GLN A 386 -1.60 -17.33 -19.79
N PHE A 387 -2.08 -16.17 -19.35
CA PHE A 387 -1.26 -15.11 -18.75
C PHE A 387 -0.50 -15.65 -17.53
N LYS A 388 -1.22 -16.26 -16.58
CA LYS A 388 -0.64 -16.86 -15.38
C LYS A 388 0.42 -17.91 -15.72
N MET A 389 0.13 -18.83 -16.64
CA MET A 389 1.09 -19.85 -17.09
C MET A 389 2.37 -19.23 -17.67
N ASN A 390 2.27 -18.18 -18.49
CA ASN A 390 3.44 -17.52 -19.07
C ASN A 390 4.29 -16.82 -18.01
N ILE A 391 3.65 -16.13 -17.07
CA ILE A 391 4.33 -15.48 -15.94
C ILE A 391 5.03 -16.50 -15.05
N GLU A 392 4.31 -17.54 -14.62
CA GLU A 392 4.86 -18.55 -13.71
C GLU A 392 5.95 -19.41 -14.35
N ARG A 393 5.91 -19.61 -15.67
CA ARG A 393 7.01 -20.25 -16.42
C ARG A 393 8.29 -19.42 -16.36
N THR A 394 8.17 -18.09 -16.29
CA THR A 394 9.33 -17.16 -16.29
C THR A 394 9.86 -16.93 -14.89
N PHE A 395 8.96 -16.69 -13.90
CA PHE A 395 9.32 -16.26 -12.55
C PHE A 395 9.08 -17.32 -11.47
N GLY A 396 8.60 -18.50 -11.83
CA GLY A 396 8.31 -19.61 -10.93
C GLY A 396 6.84 -19.65 -10.49
N ALA A 397 6.43 -20.83 -10.02
CA ALA A 397 5.07 -21.04 -9.52
C ALA A 397 4.72 -20.07 -8.41
N GLY A 398 3.49 -19.53 -8.43
CA GLY A 398 3.00 -18.57 -7.45
C GLY A 398 3.50 -17.14 -7.64
N SER A 399 4.15 -16.80 -8.75
CA SER A 399 4.57 -15.42 -9.04
C SER A 399 3.45 -14.53 -9.61
N CYS A 400 2.30 -15.10 -9.98
CA CYS A 400 1.13 -14.35 -10.47
C CYS A 400 -0.03 -14.46 -9.47
N HIS A 401 -0.39 -13.34 -8.86
CA HIS A 401 -1.46 -13.24 -7.86
C HIS A 401 -2.65 -12.49 -8.44
N VAL A 402 -3.82 -13.13 -8.46
CA VAL A 402 -5.08 -12.48 -8.81
C VAL A 402 -5.64 -11.83 -7.56
N LEU A 403 -5.93 -10.54 -7.63
CA LEU A 403 -6.42 -9.74 -6.50
C LEU A 403 -7.89 -9.38 -6.66
N SER A 404 -8.61 -9.39 -5.55
CA SER A 404 -9.91 -8.72 -5.42
C SER A 404 -9.75 -7.37 -4.73
N VAL A 405 -10.63 -6.42 -5.06
CA VAL A 405 -10.72 -5.15 -4.32
C VAL A 405 -11.55 -5.37 -3.07
N ARG A 406 -10.99 -5.01 -1.91
CA ARG A 406 -11.68 -5.11 -0.63
C ARG A 406 -12.39 -3.80 -0.30
N PRO A 407 -13.72 -3.81 -0.08
CA PRO A 407 -14.51 -2.57 0.08
C PRO A 407 -14.28 -1.85 1.41
N ILE A 408 -13.70 -2.52 2.41
CA ILE A 408 -13.52 -2.02 3.78
C ILE A 408 -12.04 -2.06 4.15
N GLY A 409 -11.52 -0.96 4.69
CA GLY A 409 -10.17 -0.86 5.22
C GLY A 409 -9.99 -1.57 6.56
N GLY A 410 -9.14 -0.99 7.42
CA GLY A 410 -8.93 -1.50 8.78
C GLY A 410 -10.23 -1.55 9.56
N THR A 411 -10.59 -2.72 10.11
CA THR A 411 -11.88 -2.93 10.77
C THR A 411 -11.82 -4.00 11.86
N GLU A 412 -12.73 -3.91 12.80
CA GLU A 412 -13.09 -5.03 13.67
C GLU A 412 -13.99 -6.00 12.92
N VAL A 413 -13.72 -7.28 13.07
CA VAL A 413 -14.48 -8.38 12.44
C VAL A 413 -15.57 -8.83 13.39
N SER A 414 -16.82 -8.72 12.98
CA SER A 414 -17.98 -9.07 13.80
C SER A 414 -18.04 -10.57 14.08
N ILE A 415 -18.30 -10.92 15.34
CA ILE A 415 -18.56 -12.27 15.81
C ILE A 415 -20.07 -12.42 15.92
N GLU A 416 -20.63 -13.56 15.52
CA GLU A 416 -22.03 -13.90 15.75
C GLU A 416 -22.21 -14.24 17.24
N GLU A 417 -23.18 -13.62 17.91
CA GLU A 417 -23.56 -13.92 19.31
C GLU A 417 -24.21 -15.32 19.44
#